data_412cdd451472f4d9f51e820a9599789e
#
_entry.id   412cdd451472f4d9f51e820a9599789e
#
_cell.length_a   1.000
_cell.length_b   1.000
_cell.length_c   1.000
_cell.angle_alpha   90.00
_cell.angle_beta   90.00
_cell.angle_gamma   90.00
#
_symmetry.space_group_name_H-M   'P 1'
#
loop_
_entity.id
_entity.type
_entity.pdbx_description
1 polymer ?
#
loop_
_entity_poly.entity_id
_entity_poly.type
_entity_poly.pdbx_seq_one_letter_code
_entity_poly.pdbx_strand_id
1 'polypeptide(L)'
;LSADIDVDGTANLDTVDIDGTTNFGDDVTFTGDGGNIVFDKSDNALEIQDGTSIKVGTGNDLSIHHNNSSNQTFIDENGSGQLRIRTNDFIELGKNASTEIMLKANVDGSVELYHDSEKRFATTGTGVTVGLSSIQHNGNAAFPGITTLGKPGAGSEVIINNRLTVN
;
A
#
# COMPACT_ATOMS: atom_id res chain seq x y z
N LEU A 1 -22.71 43.61 17.14
CA LEU A 1 -22.67 44.00 15.74
C LEU A 1 -23.38 42.93 14.93
N SER A 2 -24.46 43.30 14.24
CA SER A 2 -25.22 42.41 13.37
C SER A 2 -24.94 42.69 11.87
N ALA A 3 -23.73 43.21 11.59
CA ALA A 3 -23.34 43.57 10.23
C ALA A 3 -22.16 42.68 9.80
N ASP A 4 -22.22 42.24 8.54
CA ASP A 4 -21.14 41.52 7.88
C ASP A 4 -19.94 42.45 7.69
N ILE A 5 -18.73 41.89 7.75
CA ILE A 5 -17.51 42.56 7.35
C ILE A 5 -17.23 42.18 5.90
N ASP A 6 -17.39 43.14 4.99
CA ASP A 6 -17.06 42.97 3.58
C ASP A 6 -15.72 43.62 3.27
N VAL A 7 -14.78 42.84 2.73
CA VAL A 7 -13.43 43.33 2.37
C VAL A 7 -13.19 42.99 0.88
N ASP A 8 -13.24 44.03 0.04
CA ASP A 8 -12.99 43.92 -1.40
C ASP A 8 -11.52 43.67 -1.80
N GLY A 9 -10.65 43.50 -0.84
CA GLY A 9 -9.23 43.31 -1.05
C GLY A 9 -8.59 42.38 -0.03
N THR A 10 -7.30 42.56 0.22
CA THR A 10 -6.54 41.78 1.19
C THR A 10 -6.78 42.28 2.60
N ALA A 11 -7.26 41.46 3.50
CA ALA A 11 -7.24 41.69 4.95
C ALA A 11 -5.95 41.09 5.53
N ASN A 12 -5.09 41.92 6.11
CA ASN A 12 -3.88 41.47 6.78
C ASN A 12 -4.17 41.42 8.29
N LEU A 13 -4.32 40.22 8.83
CA LEU A 13 -4.71 39.99 10.22
C LEU A 13 -3.61 39.19 10.93
N ASP A 14 -3.14 39.66 12.09
CA ASP A 14 -2.15 38.94 12.90
C ASP A 14 -2.73 37.64 13.51
N THR A 15 -3.99 37.65 13.86
CA THR A 15 -4.71 36.51 14.42
C THR A 15 -6.15 36.50 13.93
N VAL A 16 -6.65 35.34 13.54
CA VAL A 16 -8.06 35.14 13.21
C VAL A 16 -8.61 34.05 14.12
N ASP A 17 -9.63 34.38 14.91
CA ASP A 17 -10.37 33.49 15.77
C ASP A 17 -11.82 33.44 15.28
N ILE A 18 -12.30 32.26 14.93
CA ILE A 18 -13.64 32.03 14.33
C ILE A 18 -14.39 30.98 15.14
N ASP A 19 -15.36 31.39 15.91
CA ASP A 19 -16.22 30.48 16.72
C ASP A 19 -17.26 29.72 15.91
N GLY A 20 -17.42 30.04 14.64
CA GLY A 20 -18.44 29.45 13.76
C GLY A 20 -17.86 28.68 12.58
N THR A 21 -18.74 28.34 11.64
CA THR A 21 -18.34 27.69 10.39
C THR A 21 -17.67 28.67 9.45
N THR A 22 -16.54 28.27 8.87
CA THR A 22 -15.87 29.02 7.82
C THR A 22 -16.12 28.37 6.46
N ASN A 23 -16.50 29.17 5.48
CA ASN A 23 -16.67 28.74 4.09
C ASN A 23 -15.65 29.47 3.22
N PHE A 24 -14.75 28.73 2.60
CA PHE A 24 -13.80 29.24 1.62
C PHE A 24 -14.35 28.99 0.22
N GLY A 25 -14.60 30.06 -0.53
CA GLY A 25 -15.16 30.01 -1.87
C GLY A 25 -14.13 29.72 -2.98
N ASP A 26 -12.84 29.70 -2.63
CA ASP A 26 -11.70 29.51 -3.55
C ASP A 26 -10.60 28.69 -2.87
N ASP A 27 -9.43 28.59 -3.48
CA ASP A 27 -8.28 27.85 -2.95
C ASP A 27 -7.84 28.34 -1.57
N VAL A 28 -7.40 27.39 -0.73
CA VAL A 28 -6.82 27.69 0.57
C VAL A 28 -5.39 27.18 0.62
N THR A 29 -4.43 28.08 0.81
CA THR A 29 -3.01 27.76 0.88
C THR A 29 -2.45 27.93 2.29
N PHE A 30 -1.85 26.87 2.81
CA PHE A 30 -0.98 26.93 3.99
C PHE A 30 0.47 26.95 3.50
N THR A 31 1.13 28.11 3.63
CA THR A 31 2.49 28.32 3.13
C THR A 31 3.51 27.73 4.08
N GLY A 32 4.40 26.86 3.57
CA GLY A 32 5.53 26.28 4.31
C GLY A 32 6.86 26.59 3.63
N ASP A 33 7.96 26.48 4.38
CA ASP A 33 9.31 26.77 3.86
C ASP A 33 9.80 25.77 2.80
N GLY A 34 9.35 24.51 2.85
CA GLY A 34 9.76 23.46 1.94
C GLY A 34 8.77 23.16 0.83
N GLY A 35 7.52 23.56 1.01
CA GLY A 35 6.39 23.36 0.10
C GLY A 35 5.09 23.71 0.79
N ASN A 36 4.01 23.81 0.05
CA ASN A 36 2.70 24.21 0.56
C ASN A 36 1.77 23.02 0.75
N ILE A 37 0.75 23.21 1.58
CA ILE A 37 -0.45 22.40 1.61
C ILE A 37 -1.56 23.26 1.03
N VAL A 38 -2.22 22.79 -0.04
CA VAL A 38 -3.25 23.54 -0.76
C VAL A 38 -4.53 22.73 -0.82
N PHE A 39 -5.64 23.31 -0.41
CA PHE A 39 -6.93 22.83 -0.85
C PHE A 39 -7.25 23.50 -2.18
N ASP A 40 -7.13 22.75 -3.27
CA ASP A 40 -7.40 23.21 -4.62
C ASP A 40 -8.88 22.92 -4.96
N LYS A 41 -9.64 24.01 -5.15
CA LYS A 41 -11.06 23.93 -5.49
C LYS A 41 -11.28 23.39 -6.90
N SER A 42 -10.40 23.70 -7.84
CA SER A 42 -10.56 23.30 -9.23
C SER A 42 -10.42 21.80 -9.43
N ASP A 43 -9.51 21.18 -8.64
CA ASP A 43 -9.24 19.74 -8.65
C ASP A 43 -10.00 18.95 -7.58
N ASN A 44 -10.74 19.63 -6.68
CA ASN A 44 -11.35 19.03 -5.48
C ASN A 44 -10.34 18.21 -4.66
N ALA A 45 -9.13 18.69 -4.52
CA ALA A 45 -8.01 17.98 -3.91
C ALA A 45 -7.42 18.74 -2.72
N LEU A 46 -6.88 17.98 -1.76
CA LEU A 46 -5.92 18.47 -0.78
C LEU A 46 -4.53 18.08 -1.26
N GLU A 47 -3.79 19.05 -1.76
CA GLU A 47 -2.46 18.84 -2.32
C GLU A 47 -1.38 19.03 -1.25
N ILE A 48 -0.52 18.04 -1.11
CA ILE A 48 0.66 18.06 -0.26
C ILE A 48 1.87 18.13 -1.19
N GLN A 49 2.45 19.30 -1.34
CA GLN A 49 3.54 19.52 -2.27
C GLN A 49 4.85 18.84 -1.81
N ASP A 50 5.78 18.68 -2.75
CA ASP A 50 7.12 18.16 -2.47
C ASP A 50 7.80 18.95 -1.33
N GLY A 51 8.48 18.22 -0.45
CA GLY A 51 9.12 18.80 0.73
C GLY A 51 8.19 18.99 1.92
N THR A 52 6.89 18.70 1.78
CA THR A 52 5.92 18.63 2.89
C THR A 52 5.52 17.20 3.19
N SER A 53 4.85 16.98 4.32
CA SER A 53 4.44 15.65 4.78
C SER A 53 3.13 15.72 5.54
N ILE A 54 2.34 14.67 5.48
CA ILE A 54 1.31 14.38 6.48
C ILE A 54 1.97 13.64 7.62
N LYS A 55 1.97 14.22 8.83
CA LYS A 55 2.54 13.60 10.02
C LYS A 55 1.45 13.40 11.06
N VAL A 56 1.41 12.20 11.66
CA VAL A 56 0.42 11.83 12.67
C VAL A 56 1.14 11.27 13.90
N GLY A 57 0.61 11.59 15.08
CA GLY A 57 1.21 11.26 16.37
C GLY A 57 2.12 12.37 16.91
N THR A 58 2.26 12.44 18.23
CA THR A 58 3.07 13.49 18.92
C THR A 58 4.55 13.39 18.54
N GLY A 59 5.05 12.19 18.24
CA GLY A 59 6.40 11.90 17.78
C GLY A 59 6.57 11.88 16.26
N ASN A 60 5.55 12.30 15.49
CA ASN A 60 5.50 12.09 14.04
C ASN A 60 5.62 10.60 13.66
N ASP A 61 4.92 9.74 14.39
CA ASP A 61 5.03 8.29 14.29
C ASP A 61 4.68 7.78 12.88
N LEU A 62 3.64 8.32 12.25
CA LEU A 62 3.32 8.07 10.83
C LEU A 62 3.69 9.29 9.99
N SER A 63 4.37 9.05 8.88
CA SER A 63 4.67 10.07 7.86
C SER A 63 4.28 9.57 6.47
N ILE A 64 3.55 10.40 5.72
CA ILE A 64 3.26 10.19 4.30
C ILE A 64 3.84 11.36 3.54
N HIS A 65 4.77 11.10 2.61
CA HIS A 65 5.45 12.15 1.87
C HIS A 65 6.01 11.66 0.53
N HIS A 66 6.29 12.61 -0.37
CA HIS A 66 7.07 12.37 -1.59
C HIS A 66 8.47 12.97 -1.45
N ASN A 67 9.49 12.17 -1.75
CA ASN A 67 10.87 12.63 -1.81
C ASN A 67 11.24 12.92 -3.26
N ASN A 68 11.32 14.20 -3.59
CA ASN A 68 11.61 14.66 -4.94
C ASN A 68 13.02 14.28 -5.43
N SER A 69 14.00 14.21 -4.52
CA SER A 69 15.38 13.86 -4.89
C SER A 69 15.52 12.39 -5.33
N SER A 70 14.76 11.48 -4.72
CA SER A 70 14.74 10.05 -5.06
C SER A 70 13.55 9.66 -5.93
N ASN A 71 12.61 10.59 -6.17
CA ASN A 71 11.34 10.37 -6.87
C ASN A 71 10.56 9.17 -6.29
N GLN A 72 10.45 9.12 -4.97
CA GLN A 72 9.80 8.03 -4.25
C GLN A 72 8.74 8.56 -3.28
N THR A 73 7.62 7.85 -3.20
CA THR A 73 6.57 8.10 -2.21
C THR A 73 6.71 7.10 -1.06
N PHE A 74 6.59 7.60 0.15
CA PHE A 74 6.77 6.83 1.39
C PHE A 74 5.50 6.86 2.24
N ILE A 75 5.23 5.76 2.92
CA ILE A 75 4.34 5.63 4.06
C ILE A 75 5.17 5.01 5.17
N ASP A 76 5.68 5.82 6.09
CA ASP A 76 6.65 5.42 7.10
C ASP A 76 6.02 5.37 8.49
N GLU A 77 6.16 4.25 9.18
CA GLU A 77 5.96 4.13 10.62
C GLU A 77 7.31 4.37 11.30
N ASN A 78 7.49 5.56 11.88
CA ASN A 78 8.74 6.01 12.51
C ASN A 78 8.74 5.86 14.04
N GLY A 79 7.61 5.42 14.62
CA GLY A 79 7.48 5.19 16.05
C GLY A 79 8.02 3.84 16.49
N SER A 80 7.58 3.38 17.64
CA SER A 80 7.85 2.04 18.17
C SER A 80 6.72 1.05 17.91
N GLY A 81 5.73 1.46 17.12
CA GLY A 81 4.51 0.73 16.85
C GLY A 81 4.58 -0.20 15.63
N GLN A 82 3.45 -0.34 14.97
CA GLN A 82 3.28 -1.18 13.78
C GLN A 82 2.40 -0.44 12.77
N LEU A 83 2.76 -0.45 11.50
CA LEU A 83 1.85 -0.08 10.44
C LEU A 83 0.86 -1.23 10.20
N ARG A 84 -0.44 -0.99 10.46
CA ARG A 84 -1.50 -1.97 10.25
C ARG A 84 -2.46 -1.49 9.18
N ILE A 85 -2.51 -2.20 8.06
CA ILE A 85 -3.50 -1.98 6.99
C ILE A 85 -4.59 -3.04 7.14
N ARG A 86 -5.84 -2.62 7.36
CA ARG A 86 -6.98 -3.51 7.60
C ARG A 86 -8.11 -3.21 6.63
N THR A 87 -8.77 -4.27 6.19
CA THR A 87 -9.94 -4.22 5.32
C THR A 87 -10.95 -5.27 5.74
N ASN A 88 -12.19 -5.13 5.29
CA ASN A 88 -13.25 -6.15 5.45
C ASN A 88 -13.41 -7.02 4.20
N ASP A 89 -12.63 -6.79 3.14
CA ASP A 89 -12.72 -7.53 1.87
C ASP A 89 -11.35 -8.02 1.42
N PHE A 90 -10.53 -7.21 0.80
CA PHE A 90 -9.17 -7.58 0.38
C PHE A 90 -8.20 -6.39 0.38
N ILE A 91 -6.90 -6.69 0.43
CA ILE A 91 -5.82 -5.75 0.14
C ILE A 91 -5.23 -6.14 -1.21
N GLU A 92 -5.09 -5.16 -2.10
CA GLU A 92 -4.53 -5.35 -3.43
C GLU A 92 -3.37 -4.37 -3.68
N LEU A 93 -2.29 -4.89 -4.26
CA LEU A 93 -1.23 -4.08 -4.85
C LEU A 93 -1.26 -4.34 -6.36
N GLY A 94 -1.45 -3.30 -7.13
CA GLY A 94 -1.57 -3.37 -8.57
C GLY A 94 -0.81 -2.26 -9.28
N LYS A 95 -0.80 -2.30 -10.59
CA LYS A 95 -0.23 -1.26 -11.44
C LYS A 95 -1.23 -0.11 -11.60
N ASN A 96 -0.76 1.12 -11.45
CA ASN A 96 -1.58 2.31 -11.63
C ASN A 96 -2.21 2.33 -13.05
N ALA A 97 -3.47 2.77 -13.12
CA ALA A 97 -4.26 2.88 -14.35
C ALA A 97 -4.35 1.57 -15.18
N SER A 98 -4.29 0.41 -14.51
CA SER A 98 -4.33 -0.91 -15.14
C SER A 98 -5.13 -1.88 -14.25
N THR A 99 -5.60 -2.98 -14.83
CA THR A 99 -6.17 -4.12 -14.10
C THR A 99 -5.12 -5.14 -13.68
N GLU A 100 -3.84 -4.85 -13.90
CA GLU A 100 -2.73 -5.75 -13.56
C GLU A 100 -2.50 -5.77 -12.05
N ILE A 101 -2.73 -6.93 -11.46
CA ILE A 101 -2.54 -7.20 -10.03
C ILE A 101 -1.14 -7.80 -9.83
N MET A 102 -0.45 -7.40 -8.76
CA MET A 102 0.81 -7.99 -8.30
C MET A 102 0.60 -8.89 -7.08
N LEU A 103 -0.19 -8.42 -6.11
CA LEU A 103 -0.53 -9.13 -4.90
C LEU A 103 -2.00 -8.87 -4.55
N LYS A 104 -2.69 -9.91 -4.10
CA LYS A 104 -4.02 -9.80 -3.51
C LYS A 104 -4.12 -10.65 -2.24
N ALA A 105 -4.55 -10.05 -1.14
CA ALA A 105 -4.80 -10.74 0.13
C ALA A 105 -6.29 -10.62 0.48
N ASN A 106 -7.02 -11.72 0.40
CA ASN A 106 -8.46 -11.78 0.65
C ASN A 106 -8.72 -12.10 2.12
N VAL A 107 -9.68 -11.38 2.73
CA VAL A 107 -10.16 -11.73 4.08
C VAL A 107 -10.80 -13.11 4.05
N ASP A 108 -10.48 -13.95 5.04
CA ASP A 108 -10.92 -15.35 5.11
C ASP A 108 -10.63 -16.20 3.85
N GLY A 109 -9.64 -15.77 3.06
CA GLY A 109 -9.30 -16.36 1.77
C GLY A 109 -7.80 -16.52 1.53
N SER A 110 -7.44 -16.59 0.26
CA SER A 110 -6.06 -16.75 -0.19
C SER A 110 -5.26 -15.45 -0.15
N VAL A 111 -3.94 -15.59 0.06
CA VAL A 111 -2.95 -14.60 -0.36
C VAL A 111 -2.39 -15.05 -1.71
N GLU A 112 -2.44 -14.19 -2.69
CA GLU A 112 -2.14 -14.47 -4.09
C GLU A 112 -1.04 -13.57 -4.62
N LEU A 113 -0.09 -14.15 -5.37
CA LEU A 113 0.96 -13.41 -6.08
C LEU A 113 0.80 -13.66 -7.58
N TYR A 114 0.98 -12.58 -8.36
CA TYR A 114 0.78 -12.57 -9.79
C TYR A 114 2.04 -12.16 -10.54
N HIS A 115 2.15 -12.58 -11.79
CA HIS A 115 3.12 -12.13 -12.78
C HIS A 115 2.40 -12.02 -14.12
N ASP A 116 2.41 -10.81 -14.70
CA ASP A 116 1.69 -10.49 -15.93
C ASP A 116 0.20 -10.90 -15.86
N SER A 117 -0.49 -10.52 -14.78
CA SER A 117 -1.90 -10.83 -14.50
C SER A 117 -2.23 -12.33 -14.33
N GLU A 118 -1.23 -13.21 -14.40
CA GLU A 118 -1.40 -14.64 -14.13
C GLU A 118 -1.00 -14.97 -12.69
N LYS A 119 -1.91 -15.64 -11.98
CA LYS A 119 -1.65 -16.12 -10.62
C LYS A 119 -0.59 -17.20 -10.62
N ARG A 120 0.53 -16.96 -9.95
CA ARG A 120 1.68 -17.87 -9.84
C ARG A 120 1.76 -18.57 -8.49
N PHE A 121 1.30 -17.93 -7.43
CA PHE A 121 1.32 -18.47 -6.08
C PHE A 121 0.01 -18.15 -5.38
N ALA A 122 -0.49 -19.08 -4.56
CA ALA A 122 -1.61 -18.84 -3.66
C ALA A 122 -1.55 -19.71 -2.40
N THR A 123 -1.97 -19.14 -1.26
CA THR A 123 -2.31 -19.94 -0.08
C THR A 123 -3.67 -20.60 -0.30
N THR A 124 -3.85 -21.78 0.28
CA THR A 124 -5.11 -22.53 0.24
C THR A 124 -5.47 -23.01 1.65
N GLY A 125 -6.66 -23.54 1.84
CA GLY A 125 -7.04 -24.16 3.11
C GLY A 125 -6.16 -25.33 3.56
N THR A 126 -5.39 -25.91 2.64
CA THR A 126 -4.56 -27.10 2.90
C THR A 126 -3.06 -26.89 2.64
N GLY A 127 -2.63 -25.70 2.20
CA GLY A 127 -1.23 -25.42 1.92
C GLY A 127 -1.04 -24.28 0.94
N VAL A 128 -0.16 -24.48 -0.05
CA VAL A 128 0.12 -23.48 -1.10
C VAL A 128 0.10 -24.11 -2.47
N THR A 129 -0.21 -23.31 -3.49
CA THR A 129 -0.06 -23.67 -4.90
C THR A 129 0.97 -22.79 -5.57
N VAL A 130 1.75 -23.37 -6.50
CA VAL A 130 2.71 -22.69 -7.38
C VAL A 130 2.42 -23.15 -8.80
N GLY A 131 1.72 -22.32 -9.58
CA GLY A 131 1.18 -22.73 -10.86
C GLY A 131 0.25 -23.96 -10.73
N LEU A 132 0.57 -25.04 -11.42
CA LEU A 132 -0.16 -26.31 -11.35
C LEU A 132 0.30 -27.21 -10.18
N SER A 133 1.39 -26.87 -9.50
CA SER A 133 1.94 -27.65 -8.39
C SER A 133 1.32 -27.21 -7.07
N SER A 134 1.28 -28.12 -6.08
CA SER A 134 0.80 -27.81 -4.73
C SER A 134 1.68 -28.45 -3.67
N ILE A 135 1.81 -27.76 -2.53
CA ILE A 135 2.43 -28.27 -1.30
C ILE A 135 1.40 -28.08 -0.19
N GLN A 136 1.03 -29.17 0.46
CA GLN A 136 0.02 -29.17 1.52
C GLN A 136 0.66 -29.15 2.91
N HIS A 137 -0.04 -28.61 3.89
CA HIS A 137 0.44 -28.51 5.29
C HIS A 137 0.64 -29.90 5.94
N ASN A 138 0.03 -30.97 5.42
CA ASN A 138 0.24 -32.34 5.86
C ASN A 138 1.50 -33.01 5.26
N GLY A 139 2.33 -32.24 4.53
CA GLY A 139 3.56 -32.71 3.88
C GLY A 139 3.37 -33.30 2.49
N ASN A 140 2.14 -33.43 1.97
CA ASN A 140 1.92 -33.89 0.62
C ASN A 140 2.31 -32.84 -0.42
N ALA A 141 3.00 -33.25 -1.49
CA ALA A 141 3.33 -32.40 -2.62
C ALA A 141 2.88 -33.06 -3.92
N ALA A 142 2.28 -32.28 -4.80
CA ALA A 142 1.89 -32.71 -6.14
C ALA A 142 2.58 -31.81 -7.18
N PHE A 143 3.35 -32.43 -8.08
CA PHE A 143 4.05 -31.79 -9.17
C PHE A 143 3.60 -32.42 -10.48
N PRO A 144 2.54 -31.90 -11.13
CA PRO A 144 2.08 -32.45 -12.42
C PRO A 144 3.12 -32.17 -13.50
N GLY A 145 3.46 -33.19 -14.28
CA GLY A 145 4.47 -33.12 -15.32
C GLY A 145 5.79 -33.77 -14.94
N ILE A 146 6.86 -33.42 -15.65
CA ILE A 146 8.22 -33.91 -15.39
C ILE A 146 8.85 -33.12 -14.26
N THR A 147 9.11 -33.75 -13.14
CA THR A 147 9.75 -33.12 -11.98
C THR A 147 11.19 -33.58 -11.87
N THR A 148 12.15 -32.67 -11.94
CA THR A 148 13.54 -32.92 -11.62
C THR A 148 13.80 -32.59 -10.15
N LEU A 149 14.02 -33.58 -9.32
CA LEU A 149 14.45 -33.43 -7.93
C LEU A 149 15.96 -33.54 -7.88
N GLY A 150 16.62 -32.48 -7.42
CA GLY A 150 18.09 -32.42 -7.34
C GLY A 150 18.72 -31.50 -8.39
N LYS A 151 20.00 -31.21 -8.22
CA LYS A 151 20.78 -30.37 -9.14
C LYS A 151 21.40 -31.24 -10.23
N PRO A 152 21.17 -30.97 -11.53
CA PRO A 152 21.83 -31.73 -12.60
C PRO A 152 23.37 -31.62 -12.47
N GLY A 153 24.05 -32.76 -12.49
CA GLY A 153 25.52 -32.84 -12.60
C GLY A 153 26.35 -32.78 -11.31
N ALA A 154 25.73 -32.71 -10.14
CA ALA A 154 26.46 -32.75 -8.87
C ALA A 154 25.77 -33.72 -7.92
N GLY A 155 26.16 -34.99 -7.87
CA GLY A 155 25.85 -35.99 -6.85
C GLY A 155 24.66 -35.73 -5.89
N SER A 156 23.57 -35.11 -6.40
CA SER A 156 22.40 -34.80 -5.59
C SER A 156 21.60 -36.07 -5.36
N GLU A 157 21.42 -36.40 -4.12
CA GLU A 157 20.67 -37.59 -3.69
C GLU A 157 19.22 -37.21 -3.41
N VAL A 158 18.28 -37.97 -3.92
CA VAL A 158 16.88 -37.93 -3.49
C VAL A 158 16.67 -39.06 -2.48
N ILE A 159 16.57 -38.69 -1.21
CA ILE A 159 16.35 -39.67 -0.14
C ILE A 159 14.87 -39.89 0.05
N ILE A 160 14.39 -41.10 -0.24
CA ILE A 160 13.02 -41.54 0.01
C ILE A 160 13.03 -42.45 1.23
N ASN A 161 12.69 -41.88 2.41
CA ASN A 161 12.76 -42.60 3.68
C ASN A 161 11.65 -43.65 3.89
N ASN A 162 10.68 -43.75 2.97
CA ASN A 162 9.58 -44.70 3.10
C ASN A 162 9.40 -45.57 1.86
N ARG A 163 8.48 -45.26 0.96
CA ARG A 163 8.18 -46.07 -0.21
C ARG A 163 8.12 -45.26 -1.49
N LEU A 164 8.91 -45.66 -2.48
CA LEU A 164 8.74 -45.23 -3.87
C LEU A 164 7.76 -46.17 -4.57
N THR A 165 6.67 -45.68 -5.14
CA THR A 165 5.81 -46.40 -6.05
C THR A 165 5.95 -45.79 -7.43
N VAL A 166 6.38 -46.60 -8.40
CA VAL A 166 6.46 -46.24 -9.81
C VAL A 166 5.38 -47.02 -10.50
N ASN A 167 4.45 -46.34 -11.17
CA ASN A 167 3.38 -46.93 -11.99
C ASN A 167 3.77 -46.87 -13.45
#